data_cc094f46855a560a1e8f345b43498cd2
#
_entry.id   cc094f46855a560a1e8f345b43498cd2
#
_cell.length_a   1.000
_cell.length_b   1.000
_cell.length_c   1.000
_cell.angle_alpha   90.00
_cell.angle_beta   90.00
_cell.angle_gamma   90.00
#
_symmetry.space_group_name_H-M   'P 1'
#
loop_
_entity.id
_entity.type
_entity.pdbx_description
1 polymer ?
#
loop_
_entity_poly.entity_id
_entity_poly.type
_entity_poly.pdbx_seq_one_letter_code
_entity_poly.pdbx_strand_id
1 'polypeptide(L)'
;MTQFSALPQKFARSAAVMSVLTLAACAAPVQQGASREDVVARYGAPSAVVPLQTGTRLQYSTQPFGRSALMVDLDTSGRVVSAAEVMNPKAFYKIGIGSWTRADVEREFGRPGSVDRVAFWQGDILNYRWLDIDTPMFFWIYLDGNNVVQRTAQGFDRPFPDRD
;
A
#
# COMPACT_ATOMS: atom_id res chain seq x y z
N MET A 1 15.47 68.23 -54.71
CA MET A 1 14.72 67.06 -55.07
C MET A 1 15.33 65.89 -54.33
N THR A 2 14.90 65.56 -53.13
CA THR A 2 15.50 64.54 -52.26
C THR A 2 14.37 63.63 -51.81
N GLN A 3 14.43 62.39 -52.33
CA GLN A 3 13.46 61.33 -51.97
C GLN A 3 13.90 60.67 -50.66
N PHE A 4 13.05 60.74 -49.67
CA PHE A 4 13.15 59.95 -48.43
C PHE A 4 12.56 58.57 -48.64
N SER A 5 13.40 57.54 -48.57
CA SER A 5 12.99 56.15 -48.64
C SER A 5 12.71 55.66 -47.22
N ALA A 6 11.48 55.27 -46.96
CA ALA A 6 11.08 54.71 -45.69
C ALA A 6 11.43 53.21 -45.60
N LEU A 7 12.16 52.79 -44.54
CA LEU A 7 12.39 51.37 -44.19
C LEU A 7 11.19 50.82 -43.41
N PRO A 8 10.70 49.62 -43.76
CA PRO A 8 9.70 48.95 -42.95
C PRO A 8 10.34 48.23 -41.72
N GLN A 9 9.89 48.60 -40.54
CA GLN A 9 10.21 47.89 -39.28
C GLN A 9 9.51 46.52 -39.28
N LYS A 10 10.30 45.46 -39.34
CA LYS A 10 9.87 44.09 -39.09
C LYS A 10 9.74 43.85 -37.59
N PHE A 11 8.49 43.78 -37.11
CA PHE A 11 8.20 43.32 -35.75
C PHE A 11 8.47 41.81 -35.68
N ALA A 12 9.57 41.44 -35.03
CA ALA A 12 9.83 40.04 -34.63
C ALA A 12 8.95 39.68 -33.45
N ARG A 13 7.94 38.90 -33.68
CA ARG A 13 7.13 38.27 -32.62
C ARG A 13 7.92 37.09 -32.08
N SER A 14 8.56 37.27 -30.92
CA SER A 14 9.16 36.17 -30.14
C SER A 14 8.02 35.37 -29.47
N ALA A 15 7.70 34.21 -30.02
CA ALA A 15 6.86 33.23 -29.39
C ALA A 15 7.68 32.49 -28.31
N ALA A 16 7.47 32.84 -27.05
CA ALA A 16 8.02 32.08 -25.92
C ALA A 16 7.25 30.76 -25.82
N VAL A 17 7.90 29.67 -26.25
CA VAL A 17 7.41 28.31 -26.03
C VAL A 17 7.71 27.95 -24.59
N MET A 18 6.66 27.98 -23.77
CA MET A 18 6.70 27.54 -22.37
C MET A 18 6.64 26.01 -22.37
N SER A 19 7.83 25.35 -22.36
CA SER A 19 7.94 23.90 -22.19
C SER A 19 7.53 23.53 -20.78
N VAL A 20 6.31 23.00 -20.62
CA VAL A 20 5.88 22.36 -19.39
C VAL A 20 6.59 21.01 -19.28
N LEU A 21 7.68 20.97 -18.52
CA LEU A 21 8.29 19.71 -18.09
C LEU A 21 7.32 19.05 -17.10
N THR A 22 6.52 18.09 -17.58
CA THR A 22 5.84 17.13 -16.71
C THR A 22 6.90 16.20 -16.12
N LEU A 23 7.36 16.48 -14.90
CA LEU A 23 8.13 15.51 -14.13
C LEU A 23 7.20 14.31 -13.88
N ALA A 24 7.42 13.22 -14.63
CA ALA A 24 6.93 11.91 -14.25
C ALA A 24 7.66 11.54 -12.94
N ALA A 25 6.98 11.79 -11.81
CA ALA A 25 7.46 11.35 -10.52
C ALA A 25 7.35 9.81 -10.50
N CYS A 26 8.43 9.13 -10.93
CA CYS A 26 8.63 7.73 -10.61
C CYS A 26 8.47 7.59 -9.09
N ALA A 27 7.54 6.74 -8.67
CA ALA A 27 7.24 6.53 -7.27
C ALA A 27 8.43 5.88 -6.56
N ALA A 28 9.45 6.68 -6.18
CA ALA A 28 10.56 6.21 -5.39
C ALA A 28 10.02 5.70 -4.02
N PRO A 29 10.58 4.66 -3.40
CA PRO A 29 10.10 4.17 -2.11
C PRO A 29 10.14 5.27 -1.04
N VAL A 30 9.32 5.12 0.01
CA VAL A 30 9.36 6.02 1.17
C VAL A 30 10.76 6.00 1.76
N GLN A 31 11.35 7.18 1.93
CA GLN A 31 12.68 7.29 2.50
C GLN A 31 12.60 7.41 4.03
N GLN A 32 13.56 6.82 4.73
CA GLN A 32 13.72 7.05 6.18
C GLN A 32 13.95 8.53 6.45
N GLY A 33 13.38 9.03 7.55
CA GLY A 33 13.45 10.44 7.92
C GLY A 33 12.43 11.36 7.23
N ALA A 34 11.69 10.89 6.22
CA ALA A 34 10.58 11.64 5.62
C ALA A 34 9.51 11.97 6.69
N SER A 35 8.84 13.08 6.55
CA SER A 35 7.78 13.46 7.48
C SER A 35 6.48 12.70 7.20
N ARG A 36 5.57 12.66 8.17
CA ARG A 36 4.22 12.14 7.98
C ARG A 36 3.50 12.84 6.83
N GLU A 37 3.67 14.15 6.73
CA GLU A 37 3.07 14.97 5.68
C GLU A 37 3.56 14.58 4.30
N ASP A 38 4.86 14.29 4.15
CA ASP A 38 5.45 13.81 2.90
C ASP A 38 4.86 12.44 2.49
N VAL A 39 4.68 11.55 3.47
CA VAL A 39 4.06 10.23 3.24
C VAL A 39 2.61 10.40 2.78
N VAL A 40 1.82 11.23 3.48
CA VAL A 40 0.41 11.47 3.14
C VAL A 40 0.28 12.21 1.80
N ALA A 41 1.14 13.18 1.53
CA ALA A 41 1.16 13.87 0.23
C ALA A 41 1.41 12.89 -0.94
N ARG A 42 2.18 11.85 -0.68
CA ARG A 42 2.56 10.86 -1.69
C ARG A 42 1.55 9.72 -1.87
N TYR A 43 1.07 9.14 -0.78
CA TYR A 43 0.22 7.93 -0.79
C TYR A 43 -1.25 8.23 -0.51
N GLY A 44 -1.57 9.49 -0.20
CA GLY A 44 -2.91 9.87 0.25
C GLY A 44 -3.16 9.55 1.72
N ALA A 45 -4.43 9.56 2.10
CA ALA A 45 -4.83 9.19 3.45
C ALA A 45 -4.59 7.68 3.70
N PRO A 46 -3.98 7.30 4.84
CA PRO A 46 -3.82 5.90 5.18
C PRO A 46 -5.17 5.22 5.43
N SER A 47 -5.27 3.92 5.11
CA SER A 47 -6.45 3.10 5.39
C SER A 47 -6.69 2.92 6.89
N ALA A 48 -5.63 2.97 7.69
CA ALA A 48 -5.69 3.01 9.16
C ALA A 48 -4.43 3.65 9.75
N VAL A 49 -4.56 4.16 10.98
CA VAL A 49 -3.47 4.68 11.79
C VAL A 49 -3.44 3.89 13.09
N VAL A 50 -2.34 3.21 13.36
CA VAL A 50 -2.21 2.28 14.48
C VAL A 50 -1.11 2.78 15.42
N PRO A 51 -1.41 2.96 16.73
CA PRO A 51 -0.37 3.29 17.68
C PRO A 51 0.60 2.11 17.87
N LEU A 52 1.89 2.41 17.94
CA LEU A 52 2.96 1.49 18.30
C LEU A 52 3.61 1.95 19.62
N GLN A 53 4.35 1.06 20.27
CA GLN A 53 5.11 1.43 21.49
C GLN A 53 6.13 2.55 21.23
N THR A 54 6.70 2.61 20.03
CA THR A 54 7.76 3.54 19.64
C THR A 54 7.30 4.61 18.66
N GLY A 55 5.97 4.78 18.48
CA GLY A 55 5.46 5.77 17.53
C GLY A 55 4.11 5.39 16.93
N THR A 56 3.99 5.51 15.61
CA THR A 56 2.71 5.31 14.90
C THR A 56 2.95 4.58 13.59
N ARG A 57 2.10 3.62 13.24
CA ARG A 57 2.06 2.96 11.92
C ARG A 57 0.96 3.55 11.06
N LEU A 58 1.30 3.99 9.87
CA LEU A 58 0.36 4.30 8.82
C LEU A 58 0.19 3.05 7.94
N GLN A 59 -1.04 2.57 7.81
CA GLN A 59 -1.36 1.41 6.97
C GLN A 59 -1.93 1.88 5.63
N TYR A 60 -1.39 1.37 4.53
CA TYR A 60 -1.87 1.59 3.17
C TYR A 60 -2.23 0.23 2.56
N SER A 61 -3.34 -0.33 3.01
CA SER A 61 -3.86 -1.60 2.50
C SER A 61 -4.81 -1.35 1.34
N THR A 62 -4.65 -2.13 0.27
CA THR A 62 -5.54 -2.12 -0.89
C THR A 62 -6.63 -3.18 -0.82
N GLN A 63 -6.68 -3.98 0.27
CA GLN A 63 -7.75 -4.96 0.51
C GLN A 63 -9.12 -4.28 0.56
N PRO A 64 -10.21 -4.95 0.15
CA PRO A 64 -10.31 -6.32 -0.39
C PRO A 64 -10.01 -6.44 -1.89
N PHE A 65 -9.92 -5.32 -2.63
CA PHE A 65 -9.86 -5.35 -4.09
C PHE A 65 -8.44 -5.48 -4.63
N GLY A 66 -7.46 -4.95 -3.90
CA GLY A 66 -6.04 -5.04 -4.25
C GLY A 66 -5.32 -6.17 -3.50
N ARG A 67 -4.00 -6.26 -3.72
CA ARG A 67 -3.14 -7.35 -3.24
C ARG A 67 -1.87 -6.85 -2.56
N SER A 68 -1.87 -5.59 -2.12
CA SER A 68 -0.74 -4.96 -1.45
C SER A 68 -1.15 -4.36 -0.10
N ALA A 69 -0.21 -4.27 0.81
CA ALA A 69 -0.34 -3.53 2.05
C ALA A 69 1.02 -2.96 2.46
N LEU A 70 1.21 -1.66 2.22
CA LEU A 70 2.39 -0.94 2.66
C LEU A 70 2.19 -0.47 4.11
N MET A 71 3.12 -0.84 4.99
CA MET A 71 3.18 -0.35 6.38
C MET A 71 4.31 0.65 6.50
N VAL A 72 3.99 1.85 6.96
CA VAL A 72 4.96 2.93 7.20
C VAL A 72 4.98 3.23 8.69
N ASP A 73 6.08 2.93 9.35
CA ASP A 73 6.27 3.21 10.76
C ASP A 73 6.95 4.56 10.95
N LEU A 74 6.35 5.37 11.81
CA LEU A 74 6.84 6.67 12.22
C LEU A 74 7.29 6.59 13.67
N ASP A 75 8.36 7.28 14.01
CA ASP A 75 8.75 7.52 15.40
C ASP A 75 7.81 8.51 16.12
N THR A 76 8.11 8.80 17.37
CA THR A 76 7.34 9.75 18.20
C THR A 76 7.42 11.20 17.70
N SER A 77 8.40 11.52 16.84
CA SER A 77 8.53 12.84 16.19
C SER A 77 7.79 12.92 14.84
N GLY A 78 7.14 11.83 14.41
CA GLY A 78 6.42 11.74 13.13
C GLY A 78 7.33 11.51 11.92
N ARG A 79 8.55 11.02 12.12
CA ARG A 79 9.50 10.70 11.06
C ARG A 79 9.48 9.21 10.71
N VAL A 80 9.60 8.89 9.42
CA VAL A 80 9.65 7.51 8.93
C VAL A 80 10.89 6.80 9.45
N VAL A 81 10.68 5.70 10.16
CA VAL A 81 11.75 4.79 10.60
C VAL A 81 11.78 3.52 9.77
N SER A 82 10.65 3.08 9.24
CA SER A 82 10.57 1.96 8.30
C SER A 82 9.40 2.09 7.35
N ALA A 83 9.53 1.47 6.16
CA ALA A 83 8.44 1.29 5.22
C ALA A 83 8.61 -0.08 4.56
N ALA A 84 7.56 -0.91 4.60
CA ALA A 84 7.62 -2.27 4.07
C ALA A 84 6.28 -2.71 3.47
N GLU A 85 6.33 -3.34 2.30
CA GLU A 85 5.23 -4.14 1.77
C GLU A 85 5.16 -5.45 2.55
N VAL A 86 3.98 -5.77 3.10
CA VAL A 86 3.81 -6.92 3.99
C VAL A 86 3.01 -8.08 3.37
N MET A 87 2.39 -7.89 2.19
CA MET A 87 1.72 -8.99 1.49
C MET A 87 2.73 -9.86 0.75
N ASN A 88 3.58 -10.57 1.49
CA ASN A 88 4.62 -11.44 0.96
C ASN A 88 5.01 -12.56 1.93
N PRO A 89 5.61 -13.69 1.45
CA PRO A 89 5.97 -14.83 2.29
C PRO A 89 6.88 -14.47 3.47
N LYS A 90 7.84 -13.56 3.29
CA LYS A 90 8.76 -13.16 4.37
C LYS A 90 8.02 -12.55 5.56
N ALA A 91 6.96 -11.79 5.33
CA ALA A 91 6.13 -11.24 6.39
C ALA A 91 5.21 -12.32 6.98
N PHE A 92 4.63 -13.20 6.15
CA PHE A 92 3.75 -14.28 6.62
C PHE A 92 4.44 -15.27 7.55
N TYR A 93 5.74 -15.56 7.32
CA TYR A 93 6.53 -16.42 8.20
C TYR A 93 6.76 -15.87 9.61
N LYS A 94 6.48 -14.58 9.84
CA LYS A 94 6.61 -13.97 11.16
C LYS A 94 5.40 -14.23 12.07
N ILE A 95 4.31 -14.75 11.52
CA ILE A 95 3.07 -14.95 12.27
C ILE A 95 3.30 -15.98 13.38
N GLY A 96 3.10 -15.55 14.61
CA GLY A 96 3.22 -16.42 15.80
C GLY A 96 2.00 -17.32 15.95
N ILE A 97 2.12 -18.57 15.51
CA ILE A 97 1.08 -19.59 15.73
C ILE A 97 0.94 -19.84 17.24
N GLY A 98 -0.29 -19.86 17.74
CA GLY A 98 -0.59 -20.05 19.17
C GLY A 98 -0.32 -18.81 20.05
N SER A 99 0.17 -17.70 19.47
CA SER A 99 0.54 -16.51 20.25
C SER A 99 -0.02 -15.20 19.71
N TRP A 100 -0.06 -15.02 18.38
CA TRP A 100 -0.64 -13.81 17.80
C TRP A 100 -2.16 -13.83 17.89
N THR A 101 -2.70 -12.69 18.28
CA THR A 101 -4.14 -12.44 18.25
C THR A 101 -4.57 -11.84 16.90
N ARG A 102 -5.88 -11.78 16.68
CA ARG A 102 -6.45 -11.01 15.56
C ARG A 102 -5.93 -9.57 15.51
N ALA A 103 -5.83 -8.91 16.66
CA ALA A 103 -5.32 -7.55 16.74
C ALA A 103 -3.86 -7.45 16.28
N ASP A 104 -3.03 -8.45 16.60
CA ASP A 104 -1.65 -8.52 16.13
C ASP A 104 -1.58 -8.69 14.62
N VAL A 105 -2.42 -9.57 14.07
CA VAL A 105 -2.53 -9.77 12.62
C VAL A 105 -2.97 -8.47 11.92
N GLU A 106 -4.04 -7.84 12.38
CA GLU A 106 -4.54 -6.60 11.76
C GLU A 106 -3.58 -5.43 11.95
N ARG A 107 -2.79 -5.41 13.02
CA ARG A 107 -1.71 -4.42 13.19
C ARG A 107 -0.60 -4.61 12.17
N GLU A 108 -0.25 -5.86 11.84
CA GLU A 108 0.86 -6.16 10.92
C GLU A 108 0.46 -6.16 9.45
N PHE A 109 -0.77 -6.59 9.12
CA PHE A 109 -1.22 -6.76 7.72
C PHE A 109 -2.35 -5.82 7.31
N GLY A 110 -2.92 -5.07 8.26
CA GLY A 110 -4.14 -4.31 8.03
C GLY A 110 -5.39 -5.20 8.12
N ARG A 111 -6.55 -4.61 7.83
CA ARG A 111 -7.81 -5.38 7.82
C ARG A 111 -7.78 -6.43 6.71
N PRO A 112 -8.31 -7.63 6.96
CA PRO A 112 -8.44 -8.66 5.93
C PRO A 112 -9.43 -8.23 4.84
N GLY A 113 -9.29 -8.81 3.64
CA GLY A 113 -10.23 -8.62 2.54
C GLY A 113 -11.62 -9.17 2.83
N SER A 114 -11.68 -10.31 3.51
CA SER A 114 -12.91 -10.90 4.05
C SER A 114 -12.63 -11.72 5.30
N VAL A 115 -13.69 -12.03 6.02
CA VAL A 115 -13.67 -12.93 7.18
C VAL A 115 -14.68 -14.04 6.95
N ASP A 116 -14.21 -15.27 6.90
CA ASP A 116 -15.06 -16.44 6.66
C ASP A 116 -15.23 -17.25 7.92
N ARG A 117 -16.33 -18.03 7.94
CA ARG A 117 -16.62 -19.07 8.91
C ARG A 117 -17.08 -20.32 8.19
N VAL A 118 -16.51 -21.44 8.54
CA VAL A 118 -16.85 -22.74 7.94
C VAL A 118 -17.22 -23.75 9.02
N ALA A 119 -18.10 -24.68 8.69
CA ALA A 119 -18.68 -25.62 9.67
C ALA A 119 -17.64 -26.45 10.44
N PHE A 120 -16.47 -26.69 9.87
CA PHE A 120 -15.42 -27.54 10.45
C PHE A 120 -14.33 -26.77 11.19
N TRP A 121 -14.47 -25.44 11.33
CA TRP A 121 -13.53 -24.59 12.05
C TRP A 121 -14.24 -23.69 13.06
N GLN A 122 -13.85 -23.80 14.33
CA GLN A 122 -14.43 -22.99 15.40
C GLN A 122 -13.65 -21.69 15.58
N GLY A 123 -13.96 -20.69 14.78
CA GLY A 123 -13.35 -19.37 14.81
C GLY A 123 -13.44 -18.68 13.47
N ASP A 124 -12.84 -17.51 13.38
CA ASP A 124 -12.81 -16.73 12.16
C ASP A 124 -11.61 -17.15 11.29
N ILE A 125 -11.79 -17.07 9.97
CA ILE A 125 -10.73 -17.23 8.99
C ILE A 125 -10.55 -15.88 8.30
N LEU A 126 -9.40 -15.25 8.52
CA LEU A 126 -9.06 -13.97 7.90
C LEU A 126 -8.47 -14.24 6.52
N ASN A 127 -9.07 -13.64 5.49
CA ASN A 127 -8.63 -13.82 4.10
C ASN A 127 -7.90 -12.58 3.62
N TYR A 128 -6.68 -12.76 3.15
CA TYR A 128 -5.87 -11.74 2.51
C TYR A 128 -5.57 -12.13 1.07
N ARG A 129 -5.62 -11.16 0.16
CA ARG A 129 -5.20 -11.34 -1.23
C ARG A 129 -3.79 -10.81 -1.40
N TRP A 130 -2.96 -11.54 -2.15
CA TRP A 130 -1.59 -11.15 -2.41
C TRP A 130 -1.14 -11.65 -3.79
N LEU A 131 0.07 -11.26 -4.22
CA LEU A 131 0.69 -11.74 -5.46
C LEU A 131 1.95 -12.53 -5.11
N ASP A 132 2.01 -13.78 -5.58
CA ASP A 132 3.26 -14.53 -5.65
C ASP A 132 3.86 -14.30 -7.03
N ILE A 133 4.85 -13.39 -7.10
CA ILE A 133 5.34 -12.79 -8.35
C ILE A 133 4.14 -12.15 -9.08
N ASP A 134 3.59 -12.79 -10.11
CA ASP A 134 2.43 -12.32 -10.89
C ASP A 134 1.18 -13.22 -10.70
N THR A 135 1.25 -14.20 -9.81
CA THR A 135 0.17 -15.15 -9.57
C THR A 135 -0.74 -14.66 -8.45
N PRO A 136 -2.04 -14.44 -8.71
CA PRO A 136 -3.01 -14.10 -7.68
C PRO A 136 -3.17 -15.24 -6.67
N MET A 137 -3.02 -14.91 -5.39
CA MET A 137 -3.07 -15.85 -4.28
C MET A 137 -3.96 -15.36 -3.17
N PHE A 138 -4.54 -16.31 -2.42
CA PHE A 138 -5.09 -16.10 -1.09
C PHE A 138 -4.09 -16.53 -0.03
N PHE A 139 -4.11 -15.81 1.08
CA PHE A 139 -3.48 -16.20 2.32
C PHE A 139 -4.53 -16.19 3.43
N TRP A 140 -4.72 -17.34 4.08
CA TRP A 140 -5.70 -17.56 5.12
C TRP A 140 -5.03 -17.66 6.48
N ILE A 141 -5.58 -16.94 7.45
CA ILE A 141 -5.17 -17.01 8.86
C ILE A 141 -6.35 -17.52 9.67
N TYR A 142 -6.20 -18.68 10.26
CA TYR A 142 -7.24 -19.36 11.03
C TYR A 142 -7.10 -19.00 12.49
N LEU A 143 -8.12 -18.38 13.04
CA LEU A 143 -8.21 -18.03 14.47
C LEU A 143 -9.06 -19.07 15.20
N ASP A 144 -8.77 -19.28 16.48
CA ASP A 144 -9.67 -20.01 17.38
C ASP A 144 -10.79 -19.12 17.93
N GLY A 145 -11.61 -19.68 18.81
CA GLY A 145 -12.70 -18.95 19.47
C GLY A 145 -12.25 -17.80 20.37
N ASN A 146 -10.96 -17.74 20.73
CA ASN A 146 -10.34 -16.66 21.51
C ASN A 146 -9.64 -15.63 20.61
N ASN A 147 -9.80 -15.72 19.29
CA ASN A 147 -9.11 -14.89 18.29
C ASN A 147 -7.58 -15.05 18.28
N VAL A 148 -7.05 -16.22 18.65
CA VAL A 148 -5.62 -16.54 18.58
C VAL A 148 -5.34 -17.35 17.31
N VAL A 149 -4.27 -17.01 16.60
CA VAL A 149 -3.85 -17.68 15.36
C VAL A 149 -3.46 -19.12 15.66
N GLN A 150 -4.12 -20.08 15.01
CA GLN A 150 -3.85 -21.51 15.16
C GLN A 150 -3.17 -22.10 13.92
N ARG A 151 -3.42 -21.54 12.76
CA ARG A 151 -2.90 -22.05 11.49
C ARG A 151 -2.89 -20.97 10.43
N THR A 152 -1.99 -21.09 9.46
CA THR A 152 -2.04 -20.36 8.19
C THR A 152 -2.08 -21.32 7.01
N ALA A 153 -2.66 -20.88 5.91
CA ALA A 153 -2.64 -21.60 4.64
C ALA A 153 -2.61 -20.60 3.48
N GLN A 154 -2.26 -21.07 2.30
CA GLN A 154 -2.33 -20.26 1.09
C GLN A 154 -2.81 -21.09 -0.09
N GLY A 155 -3.37 -20.43 -1.09
CA GLY A 155 -3.88 -21.07 -2.29
C GLY A 155 -4.11 -20.06 -3.40
N PHE A 156 -4.43 -20.55 -4.58
CA PHE A 156 -4.65 -19.70 -5.75
C PHE A 156 -5.96 -18.90 -5.63
N ASP A 157 -5.88 -17.61 -5.94
CA ASP A 157 -7.04 -16.74 -6.15
C ASP A 157 -7.53 -16.92 -7.60
N ARG A 158 -8.13 -18.08 -7.90
CA ARG A 158 -8.73 -18.37 -9.20
C ARG A 158 -10.25 -18.28 -9.09
N PRO A 159 -10.93 -17.70 -10.08
CA PRO A 159 -12.36 -17.92 -10.22
C PRO A 159 -12.59 -19.42 -10.31
N PHE A 160 -13.61 -19.93 -9.61
CA PHE A 160 -14.05 -21.30 -9.87
C PHE A 160 -14.40 -21.38 -11.34
N PRO A 161 -13.91 -22.39 -12.08
CA PRO A 161 -14.40 -22.62 -13.43
C PRO A 161 -15.92 -22.79 -13.32
N ASP A 162 -16.64 -22.02 -14.13
CA ASP A 162 -18.08 -22.19 -14.24
C ASP A 162 -18.36 -23.66 -14.47
N ARG A 163 -19.21 -24.25 -13.64
CA ARG A 163 -19.69 -25.62 -13.87
C ARG A 163 -20.75 -25.50 -14.97
N ASP A 164 -20.32 -25.82 -16.19
CA ASP A 164 -21.24 -26.09 -17.30
C ASP A 164 -22.14 -27.28 -16.98
#